data_47ec83a27cf73f146ee9de98afb042a6
#
_entry.id   47ec83a27cf73f146ee9de98afb042a6
#
_cell.length_a   1.000
_cell.length_b   1.000
_cell.length_c   1.000
_cell.angle_alpha   90.00
_cell.angle_beta   90.00
_cell.angle_gamma   90.00
#
_symmetry.space_group_name_H-M   'P 1'
#
loop_
_entity.id
_entity.type
_entity.pdbx_description
1 polymer ?
#
loop_
_entity_poly.entity_id
_entity_poly.type
_entity_poly.pdbx_seq_one_letter_code
_entity_poly.pdbx_strand_id
1 'polypeptide(L)'
;MKNINKSSFVFRQLFDRDTGTFTYLMFDSVTKEGLIIDPVKEQFDRNLQFIEELGVELKYVIDTHVHADHVTSAGMLRQATGAKSALGENAKVECADILLKDDDELEFGRFGLRAISTPGHTDACTSFYTEGRLFTGDSLMIRGCGRTDFQQGDPEKLFESITQKLFIFPDETMVYPGHDYLGRTASCIKEEKAFNPRIGGEQTLEKFVQIMNNLDLPDPKRIDEAVTMNLKCGYSLPLGHVNEDNFTMHDLHQLLDKLKPTERVIDVRTPEEYNQGHVPGSLNIPMGNENEFIEEIRSYDKVFLHCHSGLRAQTVFTMLSMQGLENIVCINCSGMADWEIASFPVEQ
;
A
#
# COMPACT_ATOMS: atom_id res chain seq x y z
N MET A 1 1.62 -26.54 -20.16
CA MET A 1 0.75 -25.48 -19.60
C MET A 1 0.09 -26.06 -18.36
N LYS A 2 0.43 -25.54 -17.17
CA LYS A 2 -0.26 -25.92 -15.94
C LYS A 2 -1.70 -25.40 -16.02
N ASN A 3 -2.70 -26.27 -15.84
CA ASN A 3 -4.09 -25.85 -15.71
C ASN A 3 -4.22 -24.99 -14.44
N ILE A 4 -4.05 -23.68 -14.58
CA ILE A 4 -4.26 -22.73 -13.50
C ILE A 4 -5.77 -22.60 -13.33
N ASN A 5 -6.26 -23.04 -12.19
CA ASN A 5 -7.68 -22.85 -11.86
C ASN A 5 -7.90 -21.34 -11.61
N LYS A 6 -8.57 -20.65 -12.53
CA LYS A 6 -8.86 -19.20 -12.44
C LYS A 6 -9.57 -18.80 -11.13
N SER A 7 -10.18 -19.75 -10.44
CA SER A 7 -10.82 -19.51 -9.14
C SER A 7 -9.82 -19.23 -8.00
N SER A 8 -8.52 -19.42 -8.20
CA SER A 8 -7.50 -19.17 -7.17
C SER A 8 -6.90 -17.77 -7.21
N PHE A 9 -7.12 -16.99 -8.26
CA PHE A 9 -6.78 -15.58 -8.30
C PHE A 9 -7.78 -14.79 -7.45
N VAL A 10 -7.30 -14.16 -6.41
CA VAL A 10 -8.11 -13.29 -5.54
C VAL A 10 -7.72 -11.85 -5.78
N PHE A 11 -8.73 -11.01 -5.94
CA PHE A 11 -8.60 -9.59 -6.21
C PHE A 11 -9.49 -8.79 -5.26
N ARG A 12 -8.97 -7.69 -4.70
CA ARG A 12 -9.69 -6.73 -3.88
C ARG A 12 -9.35 -5.32 -4.32
N GLN A 13 -10.36 -4.50 -4.46
CA GLN A 13 -10.26 -3.06 -4.70
C GLN A 13 -10.66 -2.33 -3.43
N LEU A 14 -9.76 -1.53 -2.90
CA LEU A 14 -9.93 -0.72 -1.70
C LEU A 14 -9.96 0.75 -2.11
N PHE A 15 -10.72 1.56 -1.41
CA PHE A 15 -10.90 2.97 -1.77
C PHE A 15 -10.51 3.88 -0.61
N ASP A 16 -9.73 4.91 -0.92
CA ASP A 16 -9.51 6.05 -0.04
C ASP A 16 -10.40 7.22 -0.49
N ARG A 17 -11.24 7.71 0.44
CA ARG A 17 -12.23 8.73 0.13
C ARG A 17 -11.64 10.13 0.04
N ASP A 18 -10.57 10.40 0.79
CA ASP A 18 -10.02 11.73 0.92
C ASP A 18 -9.24 12.14 -0.32
N THR A 19 -8.57 11.17 -0.95
CA THR A 19 -7.78 11.38 -2.18
C THR A 19 -8.50 10.88 -3.43
N GLY A 20 -9.54 10.04 -3.29
CA GLY A 20 -10.20 9.36 -4.41
C GLY A 20 -9.39 8.23 -5.02
N THR A 21 -8.39 7.74 -4.27
CA THR A 21 -7.42 6.72 -4.73
C THR A 21 -7.97 5.31 -4.56
N PHE A 22 -7.70 4.45 -5.52
CA PHE A 22 -7.89 3.02 -5.42
C PHE A 22 -6.58 2.31 -5.09
N THR A 23 -6.60 1.47 -4.09
CA THR A 23 -5.56 0.50 -3.77
C THR A 23 -6.01 -0.89 -4.19
N TYR A 24 -5.13 -1.69 -4.78
CA TYR A 24 -5.46 -3.01 -5.31
C TYR A 24 -4.62 -4.09 -4.63
N LEU A 25 -5.28 -5.00 -3.90
CA LEU A 25 -4.66 -6.20 -3.33
C LEU A 25 -5.01 -7.41 -4.19
N MET A 26 -4.02 -8.18 -4.61
CA MET A 26 -4.22 -9.43 -5.33
C MET A 26 -3.26 -10.52 -4.85
N PHE A 27 -3.74 -11.75 -4.83
CA PHE A 27 -2.96 -12.88 -4.37
C PHE A 27 -3.47 -14.23 -4.92
N ASP A 28 -2.60 -15.21 -4.90
CA ASP A 28 -2.97 -16.60 -5.14
C ASP A 28 -3.50 -17.23 -3.84
N SER A 29 -4.77 -17.63 -3.82
CA SER A 29 -5.39 -18.22 -2.64
C SER A 29 -4.78 -19.57 -2.20
N VAL A 30 -3.97 -20.20 -3.05
CA VAL A 30 -3.32 -21.49 -2.77
C VAL A 30 -1.93 -21.31 -2.15
N THR A 31 -1.09 -20.46 -2.75
CA THR A 31 0.26 -20.20 -2.23
C THR A 31 0.27 -19.09 -1.18
N LYS A 32 -0.78 -18.26 -1.16
CA LYS A 32 -0.89 -17.04 -0.35
C LYS A 32 0.04 -15.90 -0.76
N GLU A 33 0.91 -16.10 -1.75
CA GLU A 33 1.75 -15.02 -2.27
C GLU A 33 0.90 -13.97 -3.00
N GLY A 34 1.18 -12.70 -2.75
CA GLY A 34 0.40 -11.60 -3.28
C GLY A 34 1.18 -10.30 -3.42
N LEU A 35 0.49 -9.29 -3.91
CA LEU A 35 1.01 -7.93 -4.09
C LEU A 35 -0.09 -6.89 -3.85
N ILE A 36 0.34 -5.65 -3.59
CA ILE A 36 -0.54 -4.50 -3.43
C ILE A 36 -0.06 -3.36 -4.35
N ILE A 37 -1.01 -2.66 -4.99
CA ILE A 37 -0.74 -1.52 -5.89
C ILE A 37 -1.35 -0.26 -5.29
N ASP A 38 -0.61 0.87 -5.34
CA ASP A 38 -0.97 2.23 -4.92
C ASP A 38 -1.54 2.29 -3.48
N PRO A 39 -0.80 1.83 -2.46
CA PRO A 39 -1.28 1.85 -1.10
C PRO A 39 -1.11 3.24 -0.47
N VAL A 40 -2.20 3.88 -0.03
CA VAL A 40 -2.24 5.19 0.61
C VAL A 40 -1.74 5.11 2.06
N LYS A 41 -0.92 6.08 2.50
CA LYS A 41 -0.32 6.12 3.85
C LYS A 41 -1.37 6.13 4.95
N GLU A 42 -2.39 6.95 4.84
CA GLU A 42 -3.47 7.08 5.81
C GLU A 42 -4.32 5.80 5.93
N GLN A 43 -4.18 4.88 4.98
CA GLN A 43 -4.85 3.57 4.96
C GLN A 43 -3.92 2.40 5.30
N PHE A 44 -2.72 2.69 5.83
CA PHE A 44 -1.71 1.67 6.13
C PHE A 44 -2.25 0.57 7.06
N ASP A 45 -2.88 0.96 8.18
CA ASP A 45 -3.42 0.01 9.18
C ASP A 45 -4.47 -0.90 8.57
N ARG A 46 -5.44 -0.31 7.85
CA ARG A 46 -6.46 -1.06 7.13
C ARG A 46 -5.85 -2.06 6.16
N ASN A 47 -4.86 -1.63 5.39
CA ASN A 47 -4.23 -2.46 4.37
C ASN A 47 -3.45 -3.61 5.02
N LEU A 48 -2.69 -3.32 6.10
CA LEU A 48 -1.93 -4.32 6.84
C LEU A 48 -2.84 -5.34 7.52
N GLN A 49 -3.88 -4.87 8.24
CA GLN A 49 -4.88 -5.74 8.85
C GLN A 49 -5.53 -6.66 7.80
N PHE A 50 -5.87 -6.13 6.63
CA PHE A 50 -6.51 -6.90 5.57
C PHE A 50 -5.58 -7.97 4.97
N ILE A 51 -4.29 -7.67 4.85
CA ILE A 51 -3.24 -8.63 4.45
C ILE A 51 -3.15 -9.77 5.48
N GLU A 52 -3.13 -9.43 6.77
CA GLU A 52 -3.07 -10.38 7.88
C GLU A 52 -4.31 -11.29 7.93
N GLU A 53 -5.53 -10.70 7.90
CA GLU A 53 -6.81 -11.44 7.94
C GLU A 53 -6.93 -12.47 6.80
N LEU A 54 -6.42 -12.13 5.61
CA LEU A 54 -6.45 -13.01 4.45
C LEU A 54 -5.27 -14.02 4.42
N GLY A 55 -4.32 -13.85 5.35
CA GLY A 55 -3.09 -14.65 5.43
C GLY A 55 -2.22 -14.51 4.19
N VAL A 56 -2.11 -13.28 3.63
CA VAL A 56 -1.35 -13.01 2.42
C VAL A 56 0.13 -12.83 2.77
N GLU A 57 1.00 -13.60 2.13
CA GLU A 57 2.44 -13.35 2.08
C GLU A 57 2.71 -12.29 1.01
N LEU A 58 2.86 -11.04 1.44
CA LEU A 58 3.06 -9.94 0.52
C LEU A 58 4.46 -9.99 -0.09
N LYS A 59 4.55 -10.17 -1.41
CA LYS A 59 5.83 -10.24 -2.15
C LYS A 59 6.24 -8.85 -2.64
N TYR A 60 5.27 -8.04 -3.09
CA TYR A 60 5.53 -6.74 -3.69
C TYR A 60 4.55 -5.68 -3.22
N VAL A 61 5.08 -4.49 -3.01
CA VAL A 61 4.33 -3.24 -2.88
C VAL A 61 4.70 -2.36 -4.06
N ILE A 62 3.72 -1.95 -4.84
CA ILE A 62 3.93 -1.32 -6.14
C ILE A 62 3.23 0.02 -6.16
N ASP A 63 3.91 1.06 -6.64
CA ASP A 63 3.28 2.32 -7.02
C ASP A 63 3.29 2.45 -8.54
N THR A 64 2.15 2.84 -9.13
CA THR A 64 2.02 3.05 -10.58
C THR A 64 2.86 4.23 -11.07
N HIS A 65 3.06 5.23 -10.21
CA HIS A 65 3.86 6.42 -10.46
C HIS A 65 4.24 7.10 -9.14
N VAL A 66 5.00 8.18 -9.19
CA VAL A 66 5.24 9.04 -8.02
C VAL A 66 4.01 9.92 -7.81
N HIS A 67 3.15 9.57 -6.87
CA HIS A 67 1.90 10.27 -6.58
C HIS A 67 2.11 11.69 -6.07
N ALA A 68 1.23 12.63 -6.48
CA ALA A 68 1.25 14.03 -6.06
C ALA A 68 0.10 14.40 -5.11
N ASP A 69 -0.89 13.54 -4.98
CA ASP A 69 -2.14 13.75 -4.23
C ASP A 69 -2.11 13.10 -2.84
N HIS A 70 -1.32 12.05 -2.67
CA HIS A 70 -1.15 11.35 -1.39
C HIS A 70 0.28 10.82 -1.18
N VAL A 71 0.64 10.56 0.05
CA VAL A 71 1.87 9.83 0.38
C VAL A 71 1.59 8.33 0.31
N THR A 72 2.47 7.56 -0.37
CA THR A 72 2.37 6.11 -0.40
C THR A 72 2.76 5.48 0.95
N SER A 73 2.14 4.35 1.31
CA SER A 73 2.59 3.50 2.41
C SER A 73 3.57 2.40 1.97
N ALA A 74 4.13 2.47 0.77
CA ALA A 74 5.00 1.42 0.23
C ALA A 74 6.19 1.11 1.15
N GLY A 75 6.88 2.12 1.66
CA GLY A 75 7.98 1.94 2.60
C GLY A 75 7.56 1.30 3.92
N MET A 76 6.39 1.69 4.46
CA MET A 76 5.85 1.14 5.70
C MET A 76 5.45 -0.33 5.52
N LEU A 77 4.73 -0.67 4.45
CA LEU A 77 4.35 -2.06 4.13
C LEU A 77 5.57 -2.93 3.86
N ARG A 78 6.56 -2.41 3.09
CA ARG A 78 7.84 -3.08 2.87
C ARG A 78 8.51 -3.46 4.19
N GLN A 79 8.56 -2.54 5.13
CA GLN A 79 9.17 -2.76 6.43
C GLN A 79 8.37 -3.74 7.29
N ALA A 80 7.04 -3.62 7.32
CA ALA A 80 6.18 -4.46 8.14
C ALA A 80 6.09 -5.91 7.64
N THR A 81 6.19 -6.13 6.32
CA THR A 81 5.93 -7.44 5.70
C THR A 81 7.17 -8.10 5.09
N GLY A 82 8.26 -7.36 4.91
CA GLY A 82 9.43 -7.83 4.16
C GLY A 82 9.21 -7.85 2.63
N ALA A 83 8.10 -7.34 2.13
CA ALA A 83 7.82 -7.21 0.71
C ALA A 83 8.85 -6.30 0.02
N LYS A 84 9.03 -6.47 -1.30
CA LYS A 84 9.87 -5.58 -2.09
C LYS A 84 9.04 -4.45 -2.68
N SER A 85 9.56 -3.22 -2.62
CA SER A 85 8.95 -2.08 -3.32
C SER A 85 9.34 -2.06 -4.80
N ALA A 86 8.39 -1.71 -5.68
CA ALA A 86 8.61 -1.66 -7.12
C ALA A 86 7.93 -0.42 -7.75
N LEU A 87 8.62 0.23 -8.68
CA LEU A 87 8.14 1.34 -9.50
C LEU A 87 8.75 1.25 -10.90
N GLY A 88 8.20 2.03 -11.85
CA GLY A 88 8.81 2.21 -13.17
C GLY A 88 10.23 2.79 -13.08
N GLU A 89 11.15 2.36 -13.96
CA GLU A 89 12.57 2.72 -13.91
C GLU A 89 12.83 4.23 -14.00
N ASN A 90 11.92 5.00 -14.64
CA ASN A 90 12.05 6.45 -14.76
C ASN A 90 11.64 7.22 -13.50
N ALA A 91 11.12 6.55 -12.46
CA ALA A 91 10.69 7.19 -11.23
C ALA A 91 11.84 7.88 -10.46
N LYS A 92 13.08 7.45 -10.70
CA LYS A 92 14.30 7.97 -10.04
C LYS A 92 14.19 7.94 -8.51
N VAL A 93 13.53 6.90 -7.99
CA VAL A 93 13.33 6.67 -6.56
C VAL A 93 14.45 5.77 -6.07
N GLU A 94 15.35 6.32 -5.23
CA GLU A 94 16.56 5.62 -4.77
C GLU A 94 16.28 4.45 -3.82
N CYS A 95 15.12 4.45 -3.17
CA CYS A 95 14.73 3.47 -2.16
C CYS A 95 13.90 2.30 -2.70
N ALA A 96 13.55 2.28 -3.99
CA ALA A 96 12.85 1.16 -4.60
C ALA A 96 13.77 -0.06 -4.73
N ASP A 97 13.27 -1.23 -4.33
CA ASP A 97 14.01 -2.49 -4.47
C ASP A 97 14.07 -2.97 -5.92
N ILE A 98 13.04 -2.63 -6.71
CA ILE A 98 12.89 -3.04 -8.10
C ILE A 98 12.49 -1.84 -8.94
N LEU A 99 13.27 -1.58 -9.98
CA LEU A 99 12.93 -0.61 -11.03
C LEU A 99 12.48 -1.38 -12.26
N LEU A 100 11.19 -1.25 -12.59
CA LEU A 100 10.51 -2.03 -13.63
C LEU A 100 10.69 -1.37 -15.00
N LYS A 101 11.08 -2.17 -15.98
CA LYS A 101 11.10 -1.82 -17.39
C LYS A 101 9.80 -2.26 -18.08
N ASP A 102 9.63 -1.76 -19.30
CA ASP A 102 8.53 -2.22 -20.17
C ASP A 102 8.65 -3.73 -20.40
N ASP A 103 7.54 -4.45 -20.25
CA ASP A 103 7.39 -5.90 -20.34
C ASP A 103 8.07 -6.73 -19.22
N ASP A 104 8.61 -6.12 -18.17
CA ASP A 104 9.03 -6.87 -16.98
C ASP A 104 7.83 -7.56 -16.31
N GLU A 105 8.07 -8.74 -15.74
CA GLU A 105 7.04 -9.53 -15.07
C GLU A 105 7.40 -9.82 -13.61
N LEU A 106 6.48 -9.56 -12.68
CA LEU A 106 6.58 -9.89 -11.27
C LEU A 106 5.73 -11.13 -10.98
N GLU A 107 6.36 -12.21 -10.53
CA GLU A 107 5.66 -13.44 -10.18
C GLU A 107 5.15 -13.43 -8.73
N PHE A 108 3.88 -13.84 -8.52
CA PHE A 108 3.27 -14.06 -7.22
C PHE A 108 2.41 -15.33 -7.23
N GLY A 109 2.87 -16.33 -6.54
CA GLY A 109 2.28 -17.67 -6.58
C GLY A 109 2.36 -18.27 -7.98
N ARG A 110 1.19 -18.47 -8.59
CA ARG A 110 1.07 -19.05 -9.95
C ARG A 110 0.73 -18.00 -10.99
N PHE A 111 0.72 -16.74 -10.63
CA PHE A 111 0.33 -15.63 -11.48
C PHE A 111 1.52 -14.70 -11.73
N GLY A 112 1.46 -13.97 -12.83
CA GLY A 112 2.39 -12.92 -13.19
C GLY A 112 1.68 -11.59 -13.35
N LEU A 113 2.35 -10.52 -12.94
CA LEU A 113 1.96 -9.14 -13.18
C LEU A 113 2.93 -8.51 -14.16
N ARG A 114 2.49 -8.24 -15.39
CA ARG A 114 3.32 -7.62 -16.43
C ARG A 114 3.27 -6.11 -16.31
N ALA A 115 4.44 -5.48 -16.26
CA ALA A 115 4.61 -4.03 -16.31
C ALA A 115 4.53 -3.53 -17.75
N ILE A 116 3.86 -2.39 -17.94
CA ILE A 116 3.71 -1.71 -19.23
C ILE A 116 4.08 -0.25 -18.99
N SER A 117 5.20 0.21 -19.50
CA SER A 117 5.59 1.61 -19.38
C SER A 117 4.60 2.50 -20.14
N THR A 118 3.91 3.38 -19.44
CA THR A 118 2.86 4.28 -19.98
C THR A 118 3.11 5.73 -19.58
N PRO A 119 4.27 6.30 -19.97
CA PRO A 119 4.62 7.68 -19.65
C PRO A 119 3.63 8.69 -20.23
N GLY A 120 3.55 9.85 -19.61
CA GLY A 120 2.77 10.99 -20.12
C GLY A 120 2.00 11.74 -19.03
N HIS A 121 1.38 11.09 -18.04
CA HIS A 121 0.95 11.78 -16.83
C HIS A 121 2.18 12.15 -15.98
N THR A 122 3.04 11.19 -15.72
CA THR A 122 4.44 11.41 -15.31
C THR A 122 5.36 10.62 -16.23
N ASP A 123 6.67 10.88 -16.18
CA ASP A 123 7.64 10.15 -16.99
C ASP A 123 7.81 8.68 -16.55
N ALA A 124 7.44 8.38 -15.32
CA ALA A 124 7.59 7.08 -14.69
C ALA A 124 6.31 6.22 -14.67
N CYS A 125 5.20 6.72 -15.21
CA CYS A 125 3.94 5.98 -15.17
C CYS A 125 4.09 4.59 -15.76
N THR A 126 3.62 3.60 -14.99
CA THR A 126 3.62 2.19 -15.35
C THR A 126 2.23 1.63 -15.10
N SER A 127 1.62 1.08 -16.13
CA SER A 127 0.39 0.28 -16.03
C SER A 127 0.75 -1.19 -15.83
N PHE A 128 -0.15 -1.95 -15.25
CA PHE A 128 0.09 -3.36 -14.98
C PHE A 128 -1.03 -4.24 -15.56
N TYR A 129 -0.66 -5.41 -16.06
CA TYR A 129 -1.63 -6.35 -16.61
C TYR A 129 -1.51 -7.73 -15.97
N THR A 130 -2.64 -8.27 -15.51
CA THR A 130 -2.77 -9.68 -15.07
C THR A 130 -4.21 -10.15 -15.23
N GLU A 131 -4.41 -11.40 -15.61
CA GLU A 131 -5.71 -12.10 -15.61
C GLU A 131 -6.87 -11.31 -16.23
N GLY A 132 -6.63 -10.65 -17.37
CA GLY A 132 -7.64 -9.86 -18.07
C GLY A 132 -7.95 -8.50 -17.45
N ARG A 133 -7.07 -7.99 -16.59
CA ARG A 133 -7.20 -6.70 -15.87
C ARG A 133 -6.00 -5.82 -16.13
N LEU A 134 -6.26 -4.56 -16.41
CA LEU A 134 -5.28 -3.48 -16.51
C LEU A 134 -5.43 -2.57 -15.30
N PHE A 135 -4.35 -2.36 -14.57
CA PHE A 135 -4.23 -1.37 -13.51
C PHE A 135 -3.45 -0.21 -14.08
N THR A 136 -4.15 0.87 -14.41
CA THR A 136 -3.63 1.90 -15.31
C THR A 136 -3.08 3.12 -14.61
N GLY A 137 -3.10 3.14 -13.26
CA GLY A 137 -2.77 4.34 -12.52
C GLY A 137 -3.55 5.54 -13.10
N ASP A 138 -2.87 6.63 -13.31
CA ASP A 138 -3.45 7.83 -13.90
C ASP A 138 -3.21 7.95 -15.41
N SER A 139 -2.57 6.97 -16.05
CA SER A 139 -2.42 7.00 -17.52
C SER A 139 -3.77 6.92 -18.21
N LEU A 140 -4.66 6.01 -17.80
CA LEU A 140 -6.03 5.90 -18.32
C LEU A 140 -7.02 5.77 -17.15
N MET A 141 -7.94 6.71 -17.04
CA MET A 141 -8.99 6.73 -16.01
C MET A 141 -10.37 6.47 -16.64
N ILE A 142 -11.36 6.19 -15.80
CA ILE A 142 -12.73 5.98 -16.29
C ILE A 142 -13.28 7.28 -16.85
N ARG A 143 -13.45 7.36 -18.16
CA ARG A 143 -13.88 8.57 -18.90
C ARG A 143 -12.91 9.75 -18.71
N GLY A 144 -11.62 9.47 -18.61
CA GLY A 144 -10.57 10.46 -18.46
C GLY A 144 -9.18 9.88 -18.60
N CYS A 145 -8.18 10.70 -18.32
CA CYS A 145 -6.77 10.33 -18.13
C CYS A 145 -6.16 11.35 -17.18
N GLY A 146 -4.97 11.05 -16.64
CA GLY A 146 -4.23 11.99 -15.79
C GLY A 146 -3.89 13.28 -16.51
N ARG A 147 -3.65 14.34 -15.75
CA ARG A 147 -3.15 15.63 -16.25
C ARG A 147 -1.68 15.49 -16.70
N THR A 148 -1.22 16.41 -17.54
CA THR A 148 0.13 16.34 -18.13
C THR A 148 0.95 17.61 -17.90
N ASP A 149 0.50 18.49 -17.03
CA ASP A 149 1.09 19.81 -16.76
C ASP A 149 2.02 19.82 -15.53
N PHE A 150 2.24 18.65 -14.89
CA PHE A 150 3.16 18.46 -13.77
C PHE A 150 4.12 17.28 -13.97
N GLN A 151 5.16 17.18 -13.13
CA GLN A 151 6.02 16.00 -12.97
C GLN A 151 6.53 15.39 -14.29
N GLN A 152 7.07 16.21 -15.19
CA GLN A 152 7.53 15.81 -16.52
C GLN A 152 6.39 15.23 -17.39
N GLY A 153 5.15 15.69 -17.16
CA GLY A 153 4.00 15.30 -17.97
C GLY A 153 4.15 15.71 -19.42
N ASP A 154 3.60 14.89 -20.32
CA ASP A 154 3.72 15.05 -21.77
C ASP A 154 2.46 14.50 -22.44
N PRO A 155 1.60 15.35 -23.02
CA PRO A 155 0.35 14.90 -23.63
C PRO A 155 0.57 14.03 -24.88
N GLU A 156 1.64 14.23 -25.63
CA GLU A 156 1.94 13.39 -26.81
C GLU A 156 2.31 11.98 -26.39
N LYS A 157 3.21 11.85 -25.40
CA LYS A 157 3.56 10.55 -24.81
C LYS A 157 2.35 9.85 -24.19
N LEU A 158 1.45 10.60 -23.51
CA LEU A 158 0.26 10.02 -22.92
C LEU A 158 -0.69 9.48 -24.00
N PHE A 159 -0.86 10.21 -25.09
CA PHE A 159 -1.65 9.76 -26.23
C PHE A 159 -1.09 8.45 -26.81
N GLU A 160 0.22 8.40 -27.05
CA GLU A 160 0.91 7.19 -27.56
C GLU A 160 0.76 6.03 -26.57
N SER A 161 0.99 6.26 -25.29
CA SER A 161 0.85 5.24 -24.24
C SER A 161 -0.54 4.63 -24.23
N ILE A 162 -1.59 5.44 -24.29
CA ILE A 162 -2.97 4.95 -24.28
C ILE A 162 -3.30 4.24 -25.59
N THR A 163 -3.05 4.86 -26.74
CA THR A 163 -3.50 4.35 -28.03
C THR A 163 -2.70 3.15 -28.52
N GLN A 164 -1.37 3.14 -28.28
CA GLN A 164 -0.48 2.12 -28.82
C GLN A 164 -0.16 1.00 -27.83
N LYS A 165 -0.36 1.21 -26.51
CA LYS A 165 -0.04 0.20 -25.51
C LYS A 165 -1.27 -0.30 -24.74
N LEU A 166 -2.23 0.56 -24.40
CA LEU A 166 -3.41 0.16 -23.64
C LEU A 166 -4.58 -0.22 -24.54
N PHE A 167 -4.89 0.57 -25.58
CA PHE A 167 -6.01 0.30 -26.46
C PHE A 167 -5.80 -0.89 -27.41
N ILE A 168 -4.61 -1.48 -27.44
CA ILE A 168 -4.35 -2.73 -28.20
C ILE A 168 -4.85 -3.99 -27.47
N PHE A 169 -5.16 -3.90 -26.16
CA PHE A 169 -5.74 -5.02 -25.43
C PHE A 169 -7.15 -5.36 -25.92
N PRO A 170 -7.60 -6.61 -25.72
CA PRO A 170 -8.97 -7.04 -26.05
C PRO A 170 -10.01 -6.08 -25.43
N ASP A 171 -11.09 -5.87 -26.15
CA ASP A 171 -12.14 -4.93 -25.78
C ASP A 171 -12.78 -5.21 -24.40
N GLU A 172 -12.83 -6.47 -23.99
CA GLU A 172 -13.34 -6.93 -22.70
C GLU A 172 -12.35 -6.81 -21.55
N THR A 173 -11.10 -6.41 -21.81
CA THR A 173 -10.10 -6.22 -20.76
C THR A 173 -10.56 -5.12 -19.81
N MET A 174 -10.67 -5.46 -18.53
CA MET A 174 -11.13 -4.53 -17.50
C MET A 174 -10.06 -3.50 -17.19
N VAL A 175 -10.48 -2.25 -17.00
CA VAL A 175 -9.64 -1.11 -16.66
C VAL A 175 -9.91 -0.70 -15.21
N TYR A 176 -8.86 -0.69 -14.39
CA TYR A 176 -8.83 -0.31 -12.99
C TYR A 176 -7.86 0.89 -12.83
N PRO A 177 -8.36 2.12 -12.69
CA PRO A 177 -7.53 3.33 -12.62
C PRO A 177 -6.94 3.57 -11.24
N GLY A 178 -5.99 4.51 -11.12
CA GLY A 178 -5.51 5.02 -9.84
C GLY A 178 -6.57 5.80 -9.07
N HIS A 179 -7.39 6.58 -9.78
CA HIS A 179 -8.40 7.47 -9.19
C HIS A 179 -9.77 7.39 -9.85
N ASP A 180 -10.81 7.63 -9.04
CA ASP A 180 -12.14 8.06 -9.52
C ASP A 180 -12.83 8.95 -8.49
N TYR A 181 -13.36 10.06 -8.96
CA TYR A 181 -14.02 11.08 -8.12
C TYR A 181 -15.54 11.04 -8.23
N LEU A 182 -16.10 10.12 -9.02
CA LEU A 182 -17.54 10.00 -9.30
C LEU A 182 -18.14 8.67 -8.79
N GLY A 183 -17.35 7.86 -8.07
CA GLY A 183 -17.83 6.60 -7.48
C GLY A 183 -17.90 5.41 -8.46
N ARG A 184 -17.24 5.52 -9.63
CA ARG A 184 -17.12 4.41 -10.58
C ARG A 184 -15.92 3.55 -10.21
N THR A 185 -16.06 2.25 -10.27
CA THR A 185 -15.04 1.31 -9.75
C THR A 185 -14.21 0.64 -10.81
N ALA A 186 -14.72 0.51 -12.03
CA ALA A 186 -14.04 -0.10 -13.16
C ALA A 186 -14.67 0.32 -14.48
N SER A 187 -13.95 0.11 -15.57
CA SER A 187 -14.39 0.23 -16.94
C SER A 187 -13.82 -0.92 -17.76
N CYS A 188 -13.90 -0.88 -19.07
CA CYS A 188 -13.19 -1.78 -19.97
C CYS A 188 -12.64 -1.04 -21.19
N ILE A 189 -11.71 -1.66 -21.90
CA ILE A 189 -11.05 -1.05 -23.07
C ILE A 189 -12.07 -0.61 -24.13
N LYS A 190 -13.09 -1.41 -24.39
CA LYS A 190 -14.16 -1.05 -25.32
C LYS A 190 -14.89 0.24 -24.93
N GLU A 191 -15.21 0.37 -23.66
CA GLU A 191 -15.91 1.56 -23.16
C GLU A 191 -15.03 2.81 -23.24
N GLU A 192 -13.75 2.70 -22.88
CA GLU A 192 -12.86 3.86 -22.94
C GLU A 192 -12.56 4.27 -24.39
N LYS A 193 -12.40 3.31 -25.32
CA LYS A 193 -12.33 3.62 -26.75
C LYS A 193 -13.57 4.35 -27.26
N ALA A 194 -14.76 3.98 -26.80
CA ALA A 194 -16.01 4.52 -27.30
C ALA A 194 -16.42 5.84 -26.63
N PHE A 195 -16.23 5.95 -25.32
CA PHE A 195 -16.90 6.98 -24.51
C PHE A 195 -15.95 7.88 -23.71
N ASN A 196 -14.64 7.66 -23.76
CA ASN A 196 -13.71 8.54 -23.06
C ASN A 196 -13.68 9.91 -23.76
N PRO A 197 -14.09 11.02 -23.10
CA PRO A 197 -14.22 12.31 -23.74
C PRO A 197 -12.86 12.95 -24.11
N ARG A 198 -11.76 12.47 -23.52
CA ARG A 198 -10.41 12.99 -23.80
C ARG A 198 -9.74 12.26 -24.93
N ILE A 199 -9.82 10.90 -24.96
CA ILE A 199 -9.01 10.04 -25.83
C ILE A 199 -9.84 9.06 -26.67
N GLY A 200 -11.14 8.88 -26.40
CA GLY A 200 -12.01 7.98 -27.14
C GLY A 200 -12.58 8.61 -28.41
N GLY A 201 -13.38 7.82 -29.18
CA GLY A 201 -14.13 8.32 -30.33
C GLY A 201 -13.26 8.82 -31.49
N GLU A 202 -12.14 8.15 -31.79
CA GLU A 202 -11.24 8.52 -32.89
C GLU A 202 -10.59 9.92 -32.73
N GLN A 203 -10.26 10.31 -31.49
CA GLN A 203 -9.52 11.56 -31.23
C GLN A 203 -8.16 11.52 -31.94
N THR A 204 -7.80 12.64 -32.60
CA THR A 204 -6.45 12.81 -33.16
C THR A 204 -5.50 13.31 -32.09
N LEU A 205 -4.19 13.10 -32.32
CA LEU A 205 -3.15 13.62 -31.41
C LEU A 205 -3.31 15.13 -31.17
N GLU A 206 -3.52 15.91 -32.22
CA GLU A 206 -3.62 17.38 -32.13
C GLU A 206 -4.81 17.80 -31.26
N LYS A 207 -5.96 17.14 -31.42
CA LYS A 207 -7.14 17.42 -30.58
C LYS A 207 -6.92 17.02 -29.14
N PHE A 208 -6.29 15.85 -28.90
CA PHE A 208 -5.97 15.41 -27.57
C PHE A 208 -5.02 16.38 -26.85
N VAL A 209 -3.93 16.79 -27.50
CA VAL A 209 -2.99 17.80 -26.98
C VAL A 209 -3.70 19.11 -26.67
N GLN A 210 -4.60 19.55 -27.57
CA GLN A 210 -5.40 20.76 -27.34
C GLN A 210 -6.31 20.61 -26.12
N ILE A 211 -6.98 19.47 -25.93
CA ILE A 211 -7.80 19.19 -24.74
C ILE A 211 -6.94 19.25 -23.48
N MET A 212 -5.81 18.54 -23.48
CA MET A 212 -4.93 18.45 -22.30
C MET A 212 -4.34 19.80 -21.90
N ASN A 213 -3.90 20.60 -22.86
CA ASN A 213 -3.34 21.94 -22.62
C ASN A 213 -4.39 22.98 -22.13
N ASN A 214 -5.67 22.70 -22.31
CA ASN A 214 -6.76 23.56 -21.85
C ASN A 214 -7.48 23.03 -20.61
N LEU A 215 -6.93 22.00 -19.94
CA LEU A 215 -7.46 21.52 -18.67
C LEU A 215 -7.19 22.57 -17.58
N ASP A 216 -8.24 23.19 -17.09
CA ASP A 216 -8.18 24.11 -15.93
C ASP A 216 -8.52 23.30 -14.66
N LEU A 217 -7.53 22.61 -14.12
CA LEU A 217 -7.67 21.79 -12.92
C LEU A 217 -6.92 22.46 -11.74
N PRO A 218 -7.52 22.47 -10.54
CA PRO A 218 -6.81 22.95 -9.35
C PRO A 218 -5.56 22.10 -9.10
N ASP A 219 -4.56 22.71 -8.47
CA ASP A 219 -3.35 22.01 -8.07
C ASP A 219 -3.66 20.93 -7.03
N PRO A 220 -2.97 19.78 -7.07
CA PRO A 220 -3.08 18.79 -6.03
C PRO A 220 -2.72 19.40 -4.67
N LYS A 221 -3.60 19.26 -3.68
CA LYS A 221 -3.48 19.95 -2.37
C LYS A 221 -2.19 19.63 -1.60
N ARG A 222 -1.56 18.50 -1.88
CA ARG A 222 -0.39 17.99 -1.14
C ARG A 222 0.85 17.79 -2.03
N ILE A 223 0.91 18.42 -3.20
CA ILE A 223 1.94 18.14 -4.21
C ILE A 223 3.38 18.26 -3.66
N ASP A 224 3.68 19.32 -2.90
CA ASP A 224 5.02 19.57 -2.37
C ASP A 224 5.44 18.52 -1.32
N GLU A 225 4.51 18.12 -0.47
CA GLU A 225 4.73 17.09 0.55
C GLU A 225 4.79 15.70 -0.09
N ALA A 226 3.76 15.33 -0.86
CA ALA A 226 3.60 13.99 -1.39
C ALA A 226 4.74 13.61 -2.34
N VAL A 227 5.08 14.44 -3.31
CA VAL A 227 6.16 14.17 -4.25
C VAL A 227 7.50 14.01 -3.53
N THR A 228 7.81 14.91 -2.58
CA THR A 228 9.07 14.85 -1.81
C THR A 228 9.16 13.57 -0.98
N MET A 229 8.05 13.16 -0.36
CA MET A 229 8.00 11.94 0.45
C MET A 229 8.05 10.70 -0.43
N ASN A 230 7.32 10.67 -1.55
CA ASN A 230 7.22 9.52 -2.43
C ASN A 230 8.53 9.24 -3.19
N LEU A 231 9.33 10.27 -3.50
CA LEU A 231 10.70 10.09 -4.00
C LEU A 231 11.62 9.37 -2.99
N LYS A 232 11.20 9.30 -1.72
CA LYS A 232 11.85 8.54 -0.65
C LYS A 232 11.03 7.31 -0.24
N CYS A 233 10.25 6.71 -1.15
CA CYS A 233 9.33 5.58 -0.93
C CYS A 233 8.22 5.84 0.09
N GLY A 234 7.69 7.04 0.12
CA GLY A 234 6.78 7.45 1.16
C GLY A 234 7.52 7.63 2.48
N TYR A 235 6.91 7.18 3.56
CA TYR A 235 7.57 7.15 4.84
C TYR A 235 8.33 5.83 4.99
N SER A 236 9.65 5.84 4.84
CA SER A 236 10.49 4.72 5.28
C SER A 236 10.82 4.94 6.75
N LEU A 237 10.28 4.10 7.60
CA LEU A 237 10.76 4.04 8.98
C LEU A 237 12.25 3.65 8.92
N PRO A 238 13.17 4.35 9.57
CA PRO A 238 14.53 3.86 9.72
C PRO A 238 14.46 2.47 10.35
N LEU A 239 15.33 1.58 9.94
CA LEU A 239 15.51 0.29 10.60
C LEU A 239 15.89 0.61 12.06
N GLY A 240 14.90 0.70 12.94
CA GLY A 240 15.11 0.76 14.38
C GLY A 240 15.85 -0.51 14.79
N HIS A 241 16.68 -0.42 15.79
CA HIS A 241 17.32 -1.58 16.35
C HIS A 241 16.24 -2.61 16.69
N VAL A 242 16.18 -3.69 15.91
CA VAL A 242 15.39 -4.87 16.27
C VAL A 242 15.96 -5.34 17.60
N ASN A 243 15.15 -5.49 18.64
CA ASN A 243 15.62 -6.13 19.85
C ASN A 243 16.28 -7.45 19.48
N GLU A 244 17.57 -7.62 19.82
CA GLU A 244 18.30 -8.86 19.54
C GLU A 244 17.70 -10.07 20.30
N ASP A 245 16.88 -9.81 21.31
CA ASP A 245 16.14 -10.81 22.07
C ASP A 245 14.76 -11.01 21.40
N ASN A 246 14.56 -12.17 20.80
CA ASN A 246 13.26 -12.62 20.24
C ASN A 246 12.21 -12.77 21.35
N PHE A 247 11.75 -11.65 21.93
CA PHE A 247 10.77 -11.65 23.00
C PHE A 247 9.38 -11.97 22.43
N THR A 248 8.77 -13.02 22.95
CA THR A 248 7.50 -13.56 22.43
C THR A 248 6.34 -13.28 23.40
N MET A 249 5.10 -13.53 22.93
CA MET A 249 3.91 -13.48 23.81
C MET A 249 3.98 -14.54 24.92
N HIS A 250 4.68 -15.63 24.71
CA HIS A 250 4.91 -16.63 25.76
C HIS A 250 5.82 -16.10 26.87
N ASP A 251 6.87 -15.36 26.51
CA ASP A 251 7.74 -14.70 27.46
C ASP A 251 7.00 -13.59 28.22
N LEU A 252 6.13 -12.85 27.53
CA LEU A 252 5.25 -11.86 28.15
C LEU A 252 4.34 -12.52 29.19
N HIS A 253 3.71 -13.64 28.85
CA HIS A 253 2.84 -14.36 29.80
C HIS A 253 3.58 -14.77 31.07
N GLN A 254 4.82 -15.25 30.98
CA GLN A 254 5.64 -15.61 32.14
C GLN A 254 6.06 -14.39 32.97
N LEU A 255 6.05 -13.22 32.37
CA LEU A 255 6.44 -11.96 33.01
C LEU A 255 5.28 -11.20 33.65
N LEU A 256 4.02 -11.40 33.20
CA LEU A 256 2.85 -10.59 33.61
C LEU A 256 2.72 -10.44 35.13
N ASP A 257 2.81 -11.52 35.88
CA ASP A 257 2.68 -11.51 37.36
C ASP A 257 3.89 -10.84 38.06
N LYS A 258 4.94 -10.52 37.31
CA LYS A 258 6.20 -9.96 37.83
C LYS A 258 6.44 -8.52 37.36
N LEU A 259 5.56 -7.98 36.53
CA LEU A 259 5.66 -6.61 36.04
C LEU A 259 5.64 -5.63 37.20
N LYS A 260 6.57 -4.67 37.15
CA LYS A 260 6.60 -3.59 38.11
C LYS A 260 5.48 -2.57 37.81
N PRO A 261 5.06 -1.78 38.80
CA PRO A 261 4.08 -0.69 38.57
C PRO A 261 4.53 0.35 37.54
N THR A 262 5.84 0.43 37.25
CA THR A 262 6.44 1.34 36.27
C THR A 262 6.67 0.66 34.91
N GLU A 263 6.24 -0.56 34.72
CA GLU A 263 6.30 -1.30 33.45
C GLU A 263 4.89 -1.48 32.88
N ARG A 264 4.72 -1.44 31.56
CA ARG A 264 3.42 -1.51 30.90
C ARG A 264 3.44 -2.42 29.68
N VAL A 265 2.33 -3.07 29.45
CA VAL A 265 2.01 -3.73 28.18
C VAL A 265 1.09 -2.82 27.39
N ILE A 266 1.41 -2.59 26.12
CA ILE A 266 0.63 -1.77 25.22
C ILE A 266 0.22 -2.62 24.01
N ASP A 267 -1.10 -2.71 23.82
CA ASP A 267 -1.72 -3.32 22.64
C ASP A 267 -1.95 -2.24 21.58
N VAL A 268 -1.27 -2.37 20.44
CA VAL A 268 -1.37 -1.41 19.35
C VAL A 268 -2.41 -1.79 18.29
N ARG A 269 -3.29 -2.76 18.60
CA ARG A 269 -4.43 -3.12 17.77
C ARG A 269 -5.53 -2.06 17.85
N THR A 270 -6.54 -2.18 16.96
CA THR A 270 -7.69 -1.28 17.00
C THR A 270 -8.49 -1.44 18.29
N PRO A 271 -9.29 -0.43 18.70
CA PRO A 271 -10.15 -0.53 19.88
C PRO A 271 -11.15 -1.68 19.77
N GLU A 272 -11.63 -2.00 18.57
CA GLU A 272 -12.55 -3.11 18.32
C GLU A 272 -11.88 -4.47 18.58
N GLU A 273 -10.64 -4.67 18.12
CA GLU A 273 -9.86 -5.88 18.38
C GLU A 273 -9.54 -6.02 19.87
N TYR A 274 -9.15 -4.92 20.52
CA TYR A 274 -8.86 -4.88 21.95
C TYR A 274 -10.08 -5.27 22.79
N ASN A 275 -11.25 -4.72 22.47
CA ASN A 275 -12.50 -5.01 23.20
C ASN A 275 -13.02 -6.43 22.98
N GLN A 276 -12.56 -7.16 21.94
CA GLN A 276 -12.90 -8.58 21.75
C GLN A 276 -12.11 -9.49 22.70
N GLY A 277 -10.94 -9.03 23.16
CA GLY A 277 -10.10 -9.72 24.13
C GLY A 277 -8.65 -9.22 24.02
N HIS A 278 -8.04 -8.95 25.17
CA HIS A 278 -6.70 -8.41 25.25
C HIS A 278 -5.87 -9.05 26.39
N VAL A 279 -4.57 -8.78 26.39
CA VAL A 279 -3.69 -9.21 27.50
C VAL A 279 -4.11 -8.53 28.79
N PRO A 280 -4.32 -9.26 29.89
CA PRO A 280 -4.77 -8.67 31.15
C PRO A 280 -3.90 -7.51 31.60
N GLY A 281 -4.54 -6.36 31.90
CA GLY A 281 -3.88 -5.13 32.36
C GLY A 281 -3.11 -4.37 31.28
N SER A 282 -3.19 -4.73 30.00
CA SER A 282 -2.62 -3.96 28.91
C SER A 282 -3.39 -2.65 28.67
N LEU A 283 -2.71 -1.67 28.10
CA LEU A 283 -3.32 -0.43 27.62
C LEU A 283 -3.51 -0.51 26.09
N ASN A 284 -4.64 -0.01 25.60
CA ASN A 284 -4.81 0.12 24.15
C ASN A 284 -4.34 1.51 23.69
N ILE A 285 -3.28 1.53 22.90
CA ILE A 285 -2.83 2.71 22.16
C ILE A 285 -2.73 2.28 20.69
N PRO A 286 -3.80 2.44 19.91
CA PRO A 286 -3.83 2.01 18.52
C PRO A 286 -2.70 2.64 17.70
N MET A 287 -2.10 1.84 16.82
CA MET A 287 -1.11 2.33 15.87
C MET A 287 -1.67 3.55 15.12
N GLY A 288 -0.85 4.60 15.01
CA GLY A 288 -1.24 5.92 14.48
C GLY A 288 -1.57 6.96 15.55
N ASN A 289 -1.88 6.53 16.78
CA ASN A 289 -2.17 7.44 17.91
C ASN A 289 -1.00 7.57 18.89
N GLU A 290 0.10 6.82 18.71
CA GLU A 290 1.24 6.77 19.63
C GLU A 290 1.84 8.14 19.95
N ASN A 291 1.78 9.10 19.00
CA ASN A 291 2.30 10.45 19.21
C ASN A 291 1.55 11.23 20.30
N GLU A 292 0.27 10.96 20.51
CA GLU A 292 -0.55 11.58 21.55
C GLU A 292 -0.15 11.07 22.95
N PHE A 293 0.43 9.87 23.01
CA PHE A 293 0.80 9.18 24.25
C PHE A 293 2.30 9.13 24.49
N ILE A 294 3.11 9.82 23.70
CA ILE A 294 4.58 9.71 23.74
C ILE A 294 5.18 10.05 25.11
N GLU A 295 4.68 11.10 25.77
CA GLU A 295 5.15 11.50 27.10
C GLU A 295 4.71 10.50 28.18
N GLU A 296 3.56 9.87 28.04
CA GLU A 296 3.11 8.79 28.90
C GLU A 296 4.01 7.56 28.72
N ILE A 297 4.25 7.13 27.47
CA ILE A 297 5.14 6.00 27.14
C ILE A 297 6.55 6.24 27.70
N ARG A 298 7.05 7.45 27.56
CA ARG A 298 8.36 7.88 28.09
C ARG A 298 8.46 7.80 29.61
N SER A 299 7.33 7.94 30.32
CA SER A 299 7.28 7.95 31.78
C SER A 299 7.47 6.57 32.43
N TYR A 300 7.30 5.49 31.63
CA TYR A 300 7.49 4.13 32.13
C TYR A 300 8.96 3.70 32.08
N ASP A 301 9.37 2.84 33.01
CA ASP A 301 10.71 2.23 32.98
C ASP A 301 10.88 1.25 31.82
N LYS A 302 9.79 0.53 31.44
CA LYS A 302 9.78 -0.42 30.35
C LYS A 302 8.37 -0.59 29.78
N VAL A 303 8.29 -0.65 28.46
CA VAL A 303 7.04 -0.83 27.72
C VAL A 303 7.15 -2.03 26.78
N PHE A 304 6.19 -2.95 26.82
CA PHE A 304 6.11 -4.11 25.95
C PHE A 304 5.00 -3.85 24.90
N LEU A 305 5.41 -3.72 23.63
CA LEU A 305 4.48 -3.51 22.53
C LEU A 305 4.11 -4.84 21.88
N HIS A 306 2.81 -5.09 21.74
CA HIS A 306 2.32 -6.22 20.96
C HIS A 306 1.13 -5.79 20.07
N CYS A 307 0.82 -6.66 19.10
CA CYS A 307 -0.38 -6.57 18.27
C CYS A 307 -0.94 -7.97 17.99
N HIS A 308 -1.62 -8.16 16.87
CA HIS A 308 -2.18 -9.47 16.50
C HIS A 308 -1.08 -10.48 16.09
N SER A 309 -0.07 -10.09 15.31
CA SER A 309 0.97 -10.98 14.75
C SER A 309 2.41 -10.49 14.94
N GLY A 310 2.62 -9.31 15.58
CA GLY A 310 3.92 -8.67 15.76
C GLY A 310 4.22 -7.54 14.78
N LEU A 311 3.61 -7.51 13.59
CA LEU A 311 3.95 -6.57 12.52
C LEU A 311 3.65 -5.10 12.89
N ARG A 312 2.44 -4.80 13.38
CA ARG A 312 2.05 -3.45 13.83
C ARG A 312 2.90 -3.00 15.03
N ALA A 313 3.20 -3.92 15.95
CA ALA A 313 4.08 -3.65 17.10
C ALA A 313 5.48 -3.24 16.64
N GLN A 314 6.03 -3.91 15.61
CA GLN A 314 7.33 -3.56 15.02
C GLN A 314 7.30 -2.15 14.40
N THR A 315 6.23 -1.78 13.74
CA THR A 315 6.05 -0.44 13.15
C THR A 315 6.06 0.63 14.23
N VAL A 316 5.22 0.48 15.28
CA VAL A 316 5.14 1.43 16.39
C VAL A 316 6.47 1.50 17.16
N PHE A 317 7.11 0.36 17.40
CA PHE A 317 8.46 0.32 18.01
C PHE A 317 9.45 1.18 17.26
N THR A 318 9.48 1.05 15.94
CA THR A 318 10.39 1.81 15.09
C THR A 318 10.10 3.31 15.16
N MET A 319 8.82 3.71 15.09
CA MET A 319 8.41 5.12 15.17
C MET A 319 8.79 5.75 16.50
N LEU A 320 8.57 5.06 17.63
CA LEU A 320 8.90 5.54 18.96
C LEU A 320 10.43 5.58 19.19
N SER A 321 11.16 4.58 18.69
CA SER A 321 12.63 4.57 18.76
C SER A 321 13.27 5.74 18.03
N MET A 322 12.70 6.16 16.88
CA MET A 322 13.13 7.36 16.16
C MET A 322 12.94 8.65 16.97
N GLN A 323 11.98 8.67 17.87
CA GLN A 323 11.73 9.80 18.77
C GLN A 323 12.57 9.71 20.05
N GLY A 324 13.56 8.82 20.08
CA GLY A 324 14.52 8.67 21.16
C GLY A 324 13.97 7.91 22.38
N LEU A 325 12.95 7.07 22.22
CA LEU A 325 12.48 6.20 23.28
C LEU A 325 13.30 4.89 23.24
N GLU A 326 14.03 4.61 24.33
CA GLU A 326 14.89 3.42 24.50
C GLU A 326 14.27 2.37 25.44
N ASN A 327 13.17 2.71 26.11
CA ASN A 327 12.50 1.89 27.12
C ASN A 327 11.47 0.90 26.54
N ILE A 328 11.53 0.60 25.25
CA ILE A 328 10.52 -0.19 24.55
C ILE A 328 11.06 -1.57 24.18
N VAL A 329 10.26 -2.59 24.41
CA VAL A 329 10.44 -3.97 23.94
C VAL A 329 9.38 -4.30 22.94
N CYS A 330 9.78 -4.67 21.74
CA CYS A 330 8.87 -5.07 20.66
C CYS A 330 8.66 -6.59 20.67
N ILE A 331 7.40 -7.00 20.68
CA ILE A 331 7.03 -8.41 20.46
C ILE A 331 6.68 -8.53 18.96
N ASN A 332 7.70 -8.86 18.14
CA ASN A 332 7.62 -8.80 16.68
C ASN A 332 7.47 -10.16 15.99
N CYS A 333 7.70 -11.27 16.71
CA CYS A 333 7.63 -12.63 16.16
C CYS A 333 6.37 -13.39 16.59
N SER A 334 5.50 -12.75 17.40
CA SER A 334 4.26 -13.33 17.91
C SER A 334 3.26 -12.24 18.29
N GLY A 335 2.01 -12.63 18.56
CA GLY A 335 0.97 -11.66 18.90
C GLY A 335 -0.25 -12.28 19.57
N MET A 336 -1.38 -11.59 19.59
CA MET A 336 -2.62 -12.11 20.18
C MET A 336 -3.09 -13.43 19.56
N ALA A 337 -2.77 -13.68 18.28
CA ALA A 337 -3.05 -14.97 17.65
C ALA A 337 -2.37 -16.13 18.41
N ASP A 338 -1.10 -15.96 18.80
CA ASP A 338 -0.35 -16.98 19.56
C ASP A 338 -0.83 -17.08 21.00
N TRP A 339 -1.23 -15.95 21.59
CA TRP A 339 -1.82 -15.87 22.94
C TRP A 339 -3.10 -16.69 23.03
N GLU A 340 -3.99 -16.56 22.04
CA GLU A 340 -5.25 -17.30 21.94
C GLU A 340 -5.00 -18.81 21.69
N ILE A 341 -4.09 -19.15 20.77
CA ILE A 341 -3.70 -20.55 20.49
C ILE A 341 -3.18 -21.22 21.77
N ALA A 342 -2.39 -20.49 22.56
CA ALA A 342 -1.87 -20.98 23.84
C ALA A 342 -2.92 -21.03 24.95
N SER A 343 -4.15 -20.52 24.69
CA SER A 343 -5.24 -20.43 25.68
C SER A 343 -4.85 -19.64 26.94
N PHE A 344 -4.05 -18.60 26.78
CA PHE A 344 -3.69 -17.72 27.88
C PHE A 344 -4.86 -16.82 28.30
N PRO A 345 -4.90 -16.33 29.54
CA PRO A 345 -5.99 -15.48 30.03
C PRO A 345 -6.18 -14.22 29.17
N VAL A 346 -7.43 -13.88 28.90
CA VAL A 346 -7.81 -12.62 28.24
C VAL A 346 -8.74 -11.81 29.13
N GLU A 347 -8.63 -10.49 29.06
CA GLU A 347 -9.53 -9.52 29.65
C GLU A 347 -10.42 -8.91 28.54
N GLN A 348 -11.66 -8.47 28.87
CA GLN A 348 -12.64 -7.88 27.93
C GLN A 348 -13.10 -6.51 28.43
#